data_a2b279072dcb1058843187c183179c51
#
_entry.id   a2b279072dcb1058843187c183179c51
#
_cell.length_a   1.000
_cell.length_b   1.000
_cell.length_c   1.000
_cell.angle_alpha   90.00
_cell.angle_beta   90.00
_cell.angle_gamma   90.00
#
_symmetry.space_group_name_H-M   'P 1'
#
loop_
_entity.id
_entity.type
_entity.pdbx_description
1 polymer ?
#
loop_
_entity_poly.entity_id
_entity_poly.type
_entity_poly.pdbx_seq_one_letter_code
_entity_poly.pdbx_strand_id
1 'polypeptide(L)'
;MKSIYRSLGKIHVCYSAPLHTSVEDHWVSATFASPTNKPITERQPTMIDREIELQTKDGAMNTFVTHPEEEGPHPVILLLMDAPGKREELHDMARRLGTAGYYVMLPNLYYRRVREFKIQESSREVMHEHMASLSNAMICEDIQSLIDFADEESAARDGKMGCVGYCMSGPFAFAAAAKFSDRIAASASFHGVYLYSDKEDSPHLDAEMITGEMYFGCAETDEYAPKKMVDGLENYLRGTNLNSRIEWYPDTEHGFVFPKRGDKYHKKSAERHWERLFAMYRRCL
;
A
#
# COMPACT_ATOMS: atom_id res chain seq x y z
N MET A 1 -30.68 -37.68 -21.93
CA MET A 1 -30.23 -39.07 -21.74
C MET A 1 -28.93 -39.09 -20.96
N LYS A 2 -28.96 -39.77 -19.81
CA LYS A 2 -27.87 -40.23 -18.92
C LYS A 2 -26.88 -39.24 -18.32
N SER A 3 -27.22 -38.83 -17.14
CA SER A 3 -26.38 -38.41 -16.00
C SER A 3 -25.34 -39.49 -15.68
N ILE A 4 -24.08 -39.09 -15.38
CA ILE A 4 -23.13 -39.97 -14.68
C ILE A 4 -22.53 -39.15 -13.51
N TYR A 5 -23.05 -39.44 -12.30
CA TYR A 5 -22.37 -39.17 -11.03
C TYR A 5 -21.16 -40.12 -10.89
N ARG A 6 -20.01 -39.58 -10.49
CA ARG A 6 -18.90 -40.41 -9.96
C ARG A 6 -18.68 -40.09 -8.48
N SER A 7 -18.99 -41.12 -7.69
CA SER A 7 -18.76 -41.29 -6.28
C SER A 7 -17.28 -41.47 -5.95
N LEU A 8 -16.86 -40.89 -4.83
CA LEU A 8 -15.58 -41.10 -4.18
C LEU A 8 -15.51 -42.50 -3.57
N GLY A 9 -14.66 -43.37 -4.11
CA GLY A 9 -14.38 -44.72 -3.61
C GLY A 9 -13.22 -44.75 -2.61
N LYS A 10 -13.48 -45.22 -1.39
CA LYS A 10 -12.47 -45.61 -0.42
C LYS A 10 -11.83 -46.93 -0.87
N ILE A 11 -10.50 -46.99 -0.96
CA ILE A 11 -9.76 -48.23 -1.20
C ILE A 11 -9.39 -48.82 0.17
N HIS A 12 -9.99 -49.99 0.48
CA HIS A 12 -9.54 -50.85 1.57
C HIS A 12 -8.63 -51.90 0.98
N VAL A 13 -7.39 -51.99 1.45
CA VAL A 13 -6.49 -53.09 1.14
C VAL A 13 -6.50 -54.04 2.32
N CYS A 14 -7.07 -55.25 2.13
CA CYS A 14 -6.98 -56.36 3.07
C CYS A 14 -5.75 -57.17 2.74
N TYR A 15 -4.83 -57.31 3.67
CA TYR A 15 -3.79 -58.37 3.63
C TYR A 15 -4.18 -59.50 4.57
N SER A 16 -4.34 -60.69 4.04
CA SER A 16 -4.47 -61.92 4.77
C SER A 16 -3.09 -62.53 5.06
N ALA A 17 -2.81 -62.81 6.33
CA ALA A 17 -1.61 -63.54 6.76
C ALA A 17 -1.95 -64.98 7.15
N PRO A 18 -1.07 -65.95 6.95
CA PRO A 18 -1.21 -67.23 7.60
C PRO A 18 -0.36 -67.35 8.89
N LEU A 19 -0.84 -68.21 9.75
CA LEU A 19 -0.48 -68.52 11.12
C LEU A 19 0.90 -69.18 11.36
N HIS A 20 1.31 -69.02 12.62
CA HIS A 20 2.23 -69.77 13.48
C HIS A 20 3.70 -69.34 13.57
N THR A 21 4.02 -68.79 14.73
CA THR A 21 4.86 -69.44 15.77
C THR A 21 4.93 -68.55 17.02
N SER A 22 4.85 -69.11 18.20
CA SER A 22 4.92 -68.57 19.54
C SER A 22 6.30 -67.98 19.83
N VAL A 23 6.35 -66.69 20.26
CA VAL A 23 7.50 -66.12 20.99
C VAL A 23 6.98 -65.27 22.14
N GLU A 24 7.53 -65.50 23.32
CA GLU A 24 7.17 -64.96 24.63
C GLU A 24 7.22 -63.42 24.64
N ASP A 25 6.17 -62.83 25.23
CA ASP A 25 6.02 -61.41 25.45
C ASP A 25 6.99 -60.87 26.50
N HIS A 26 8.06 -60.23 26.08
CA HIS A 26 8.82 -59.31 26.94
C HIS A 26 8.34 -57.90 26.67
N TRP A 27 7.37 -57.44 27.45
CA TRP A 27 6.94 -56.03 27.49
C TRP A 27 8.06 -55.19 28.11
N VAL A 28 8.87 -54.51 27.29
CA VAL A 28 9.72 -53.40 27.75
C VAL A 28 8.83 -52.18 27.81
N SER A 29 8.49 -51.77 29.04
CA SER A 29 7.78 -50.52 29.32
C SER A 29 8.68 -49.32 28.98
N ALA A 30 8.58 -48.81 27.76
CA ALA A 30 9.19 -47.55 27.39
C ALA A 30 8.31 -46.41 27.94
N THR A 31 8.73 -45.82 29.04
CA THR A 31 8.15 -44.56 29.54
C THR A 31 8.53 -43.44 28.56
N PHE A 32 7.60 -43.11 27.66
CA PHE A 32 7.71 -41.90 26.89
C PHE A 32 7.52 -40.74 27.88
N ALA A 33 8.58 -39.98 28.15
CA ALA A 33 8.49 -38.68 28.79
C ALA A 33 7.63 -37.77 27.90
N SER A 34 6.48 -37.33 28.40
CA SER A 34 5.65 -36.34 27.74
C SER A 34 6.50 -35.11 27.42
N PRO A 35 6.49 -34.60 26.19
CA PRO A 35 7.15 -33.34 25.91
C PRO A 35 6.50 -32.26 26.79
N THR A 36 7.31 -31.58 27.59
CA THR A 36 6.87 -30.43 28.36
C THR A 36 6.37 -29.40 27.39
N ASN A 37 5.04 -29.29 27.26
CA ASN A 37 4.38 -28.19 26.60
C ASN A 37 4.73 -26.89 27.36
N LYS A 38 5.84 -26.24 27.02
CA LYS A 38 6.00 -24.83 27.35
C LYS A 38 4.88 -24.12 26.58
N PRO A 39 4.04 -23.30 27.24
CA PRO A 39 3.09 -22.48 26.51
C PRO A 39 3.90 -21.62 25.56
N ILE A 40 3.69 -21.79 24.25
CA ILE A 40 4.10 -20.83 23.25
C ILE A 40 3.21 -19.63 23.55
N THR A 41 3.71 -18.69 24.33
CA THR A 41 3.14 -17.35 24.39
C THR A 41 3.41 -16.76 23.02
N GLU A 42 2.46 -16.94 22.09
CA GLU A 42 2.43 -16.15 20.85
C GLU A 42 2.41 -14.68 21.29
N ARG A 43 3.56 -14.03 21.24
CA ARG A 43 3.64 -12.59 21.39
C ARG A 43 2.85 -12.03 20.21
N GLN A 44 1.77 -11.34 20.48
CA GLN A 44 1.07 -10.57 19.45
C GLN A 44 2.10 -9.62 18.83
N PRO A 45 2.24 -9.58 17.49
CA PRO A 45 3.16 -8.65 16.88
C PRO A 45 2.77 -7.23 17.29
N THR A 46 3.69 -6.55 17.96
CA THR A 46 3.53 -5.15 18.36
C THR A 46 3.90 -4.25 17.18
N MET A 47 3.16 -3.14 17.05
CA MET A 47 3.43 -2.12 16.04
C MET A 47 4.17 -0.97 16.70
N ILE A 48 5.18 -0.47 16.03
CA ILE A 48 5.84 0.78 16.37
C ILE A 48 5.15 1.90 15.64
N ASP A 49 4.64 2.89 16.38
CA ASP A 49 4.09 4.14 15.88
C ASP A 49 4.91 5.30 16.42
N ARG A 50 5.38 6.19 15.56
CA ARG A 50 6.11 7.39 15.99
C ARG A 50 5.88 8.57 15.05
N GLU A 51 5.85 9.77 15.61
CA GLU A 51 5.97 11.03 14.88
C GLU A 51 7.44 11.45 14.88
N ILE A 52 7.97 11.77 13.72
CA ILE A 52 9.33 12.27 13.54
C ILE A 52 9.31 13.65 12.90
N GLU A 53 10.34 14.45 13.16
CA GLU A 53 10.62 15.71 12.47
C GLU A 53 11.77 15.47 11.48
N LEU A 54 11.40 15.24 10.22
CA LEU A 54 12.37 15.02 9.17
C LEU A 54 12.86 16.37 8.63
N GLN A 55 14.17 16.59 8.64
CA GLN A 55 14.75 17.84 8.12
C GLN A 55 14.77 17.80 6.58
N THR A 56 14.13 18.78 5.98
CA THR A 56 14.19 19.04 4.54
C THR A 56 14.90 20.36 4.29
N LYS A 57 15.18 20.71 3.03
CA LYS A 57 15.73 22.04 2.70
C LYS A 57 14.81 23.21 3.09
N ASP A 58 13.51 22.98 3.22
CA ASP A 58 12.50 23.99 3.46
C ASP A 58 11.97 23.99 4.90
N GLY A 59 12.53 23.14 5.77
CA GLY A 59 12.15 23.06 7.19
C GLY A 59 11.89 21.66 7.69
N ALA A 60 11.35 21.57 8.91
CA ALA A 60 11.03 20.31 9.54
C ALA A 60 9.67 19.76 9.06
N MET A 61 9.68 18.63 8.39
CA MET A 61 8.49 17.93 7.91
C MET A 61 8.07 16.85 8.91
N ASN A 62 6.99 17.11 9.64
CA ASN A 62 6.45 16.12 10.58
C ASN A 62 5.86 14.94 9.83
N THR A 63 6.39 13.77 10.11
CA THR A 63 6.08 12.53 9.40
C THR A 63 5.66 11.46 10.40
N PHE A 64 4.51 10.82 10.18
CA PHE A 64 4.12 9.64 10.93
C PHE A 64 4.79 8.41 10.32
N VAL A 65 5.41 7.59 11.19
CA VAL A 65 6.07 6.35 10.81
C VAL A 65 5.46 5.20 11.59
N THR A 66 5.17 4.09 10.89
CA THR A 66 4.70 2.86 11.53
C THR A 66 5.28 1.62 10.84
N HIS A 67 5.63 0.61 11.65
CA HIS A 67 6.15 -0.67 11.16
C HIS A 67 5.99 -1.75 12.24
N PRO A 68 6.08 -3.06 11.91
CA PRO A 68 6.16 -4.11 12.92
C PRO A 68 7.43 -3.95 13.78
N GLU A 69 7.35 -4.29 15.06
CA GLU A 69 8.50 -4.26 15.97
C GLU A 69 9.55 -5.32 15.63
N GLU A 70 9.09 -6.48 15.15
CA GLU A 70 9.91 -7.65 14.88
C GLU A 70 9.97 -7.96 13.37
N GLU A 71 10.86 -8.86 12.97
CA GLU A 71 11.01 -9.38 11.59
C GLU A 71 11.55 -8.37 10.55
N GLY A 72 12.10 -7.24 11.01
CA GLY A 72 12.74 -6.26 10.11
C GLY A 72 14.07 -6.72 9.53
N PRO A 73 14.67 -5.94 8.59
CA PRO A 73 14.15 -4.69 8.07
C PRO A 73 12.99 -4.87 7.08
N HIS A 74 12.05 -3.91 7.09
CA HIS A 74 10.80 -3.95 6.34
C HIS A 74 10.86 -3.15 5.03
N PRO A 75 10.22 -3.60 3.94
CA PRO A 75 10.13 -2.80 2.71
C PRO A 75 9.42 -1.48 2.98
N VAL A 76 9.94 -0.39 2.41
CA VAL A 76 9.42 0.96 2.64
C VAL A 76 8.24 1.27 1.74
N ILE A 77 7.19 1.87 2.32
CA ILE A 77 6.05 2.44 1.59
C ILE A 77 5.91 3.92 1.94
N LEU A 78 5.91 4.77 0.92
CA LEU A 78 5.57 6.18 1.03
C LEU A 78 4.06 6.34 0.85
N LEU A 79 3.34 6.69 1.91
CA LEU A 79 1.89 6.94 1.90
C LEU A 79 1.63 8.45 1.84
N LEU A 80 1.24 8.95 0.68
CA LEU A 80 1.03 10.39 0.47
C LEU A 80 -0.42 10.77 0.77
N MET A 81 -0.59 11.79 1.59
CA MET A 81 -1.89 12.26 2.09
C MET A 81 -2.75 12.88 0.97
N ASP A 82 -4.07 12.81 1.15
CA ASP A 82 -5.05 13.56 0.35
C ASP A 82 -5.25 15.02 0.88
N ALA A 83 -6.08 15.81 0.19
CA ALA A 83 -6.25 17.23 0.47
C ALA A 83 -6.65 17.59 1.92
N PRO A 84 -7.48 16.83 2.65
CA PRO A 84 -7.73 17.09 4.07
C PRO A 84 -6.51 16.98 4.99
N GLY A 85 -5.37 16.56 4.48
CA GLY A 85 -4.13 16.53 5.22
C GLY A 85 -3.90 15.25 6.04
N LYS A 86 -2.73 15.19 6.69
CA LYS A 86 -2.35 14.11 7.60
C LYS A 86 -3.30 14.09 8.79
N ARG A 87 -3.91 12.95 9.07
CA ARG A 87 -4.93 12.75 10.09
C ARG A 87 -5.05 11.29 10.50
N GLU A 88 -5.76 11.02 11.61
CA GLU A 88 -5.88 9.67 12.19
C GLU A 88 -6.40 8.63 11.19
N GLU A 89 -7.31 8.99 10.28
CA GLU A 89 -7.76 8.06 9.23
C GLU A 89 -6.61 7.57 8.34
N LEU A 90 -5.65 8.45 8.01
CA LEU A 90 -4.45 8.07 7.26
C LEU A 90 -3.42 7.33 8.13
N HIS A 91 -3.36 7.62 9.44
CA HIS A 91 -2.56 6.82 10.38
C HIS A 91 -3.08 5.38 10.43
N ASP A 92 -4.41 5.17 10.46
CA ASP A 92 -5.02 3.84 10.41
C ASP A 92 -4.71 3.12 9.08
N MET A 93 -4.69 3.85 7.97
CA MET A 93 -4.28 3.31 6.67
C MET A 93 -2.79 2.94 6.65
N ALA A 94 -1.93 3.76 7.25
CA ALA A 94 -0.52 3.45 7.41
C ALA A 94 -0.31 2.21 8.29
N ARG A 95 -1.00 2.11 9.43
CA ARG A 95 -0.97 0.92 10.31
C ARG A 95 -1.43 -0.35 9.58
N ARG A 96 -2.44 -0.25 8.69
CA ARG A 96 -2.89 -1.38 7.88
C ARG A 96 -1.80 -1.89 6.93
N LEU A 97 -1.01 -0.99 6.35
CA LEU A 97 0.19 -1.35 5.58
C LEU A 97 1.26 -1.94 6.50
N GLY A 98 1.51 -1.29 7.64
CA GLY A 98 2.48 -1.75 8.64
C GLY A 98 2.18 -3.18 9.12
N THR A 99 0.93 -3.52 9.47
CA THR A 99 0.54 -4.88 9.88
C THR A 99 0.73 -5.93 8.78
N ALA A 100 0.88 -5.52 7.53
CA ALA A 100 1.23 -6.40 6.42
C ALA A 100 2.75 -6.54 6.20
N GLY A 101 3.59 -6.00 7.09
CA GLY A 101 5.04 -6.15 7.08
C GLY A 101 5.80 -5.01 6.40
N TYR A 102 5.23 -3.82 6.29
CA TYR A 102 5.89 -2.68 5.66
C TYR A 102 6.36 -1.62 6.68
N TYR A 103 7.45 -0.94 6.36
CA TYR A 103 7.87 0.30 7.00
C TYR A 103 7.18 1.47 6.29
N VAL A 104 6.22 2.12 6.93
CA VAL A 104 5.35 3.12 6.29
C VAL A 104 5.68 4.51 6.77
N MET A 105 5.87 5.44 5.83
CA MET A 105 6.09 6.85 6.10
C MET A 105 4.93 7.68 5.52
N LEU A 106 4.27 8.45 6.37
CA LEU A 106 3.17 9.34 6.01
C LEU A 106 3.57 10.79 6.34
N PRO A 107 4.14 11.53 5.37
CA PRO A 107 4.56 12.91 5.59
C PRO A 107 3.38 13.89 5.60
N ASN A 108 3.53 14.98 6.35
CA ASN A 108 2.70 16.16 6.20
C ASN A 108 3.20 17.00 5.01
N LEU A 109 2.55 16.91 3.86
CA LEU A 109 2.96 17.66 2.66
C LEU A 109 2.71 19.16 2.77
N TYR A 110 1.95 19.60 3.78
CA TYR A 110 1.69 21.03 4.04
C TYR A 110 2.66 21.67 5.04
N TYR A 111 3.71 20.96 5.48
CA TYR A 111 4.61 21.41 6.56
C TYR A 111 5.23 22.79 6.36
N ARG A 112 5.42 23.24 5.10
CA ARG A 112 5.91 24.58 4.77
C ARG A 112 4.94 25.70 5.18
N ARG A 113 3.66 25.36 5.36
CA ARG A 113 2.58 26.31 5.67
C ARG A 113 1.97 26.07 7.05
N VAL A 114 1.80 24.81 7.41
CA VAL A 114 1.11 24.44 8.66
C VAL A 114 1.61 23.07 9.16
N ARG A 115 1.90 23.01 10.45
CA ARG A 115 2.31 21.77 11.11
C ARG A 115 1.17 20.75 11.18
N GLU A 116 -0.06 21.20 11.35
CA GLU A 116 -1.26 20.39 11.43
C GLU A 116 -2.40 21.12 10.73
N PHE A 117 -2.98 20.49 9.72
CA PHE A 117 -4.18 21.01 9.05
C PHE A 117 -5.39 20.17 9.44
N LYS A 118 -6.42 20.83 9.98
CA LYS A 118 -7.69 20.22 10.38
C LYS A 118 -8.82 20.81 9.57
N ILE A 119 -9.30 20.06 8.59
CA ILE A 119 -10.38 20.52 7.71
C ILE A 119 -11.67 20.89 8.48
N GLN A 120 -11.92 20.22 9.63
CA GLN A 120 -13.09 20.50 10.48
C GLN A 120 -13.01 21.86 11.18
N GLU A 121 -11.80 22.40 11.37
CA GLU A 121 -11.52 23.70 12.00
C GLU A 121 -11.18 24.78 10.97
N SER A 122 -11.34 24.48 9.65
CA SER A 122 -10.92 25.32 8.55
C SER A 122 -11.98 25.35 7.44
N SER A 123 -11.67 25.95 6.31
CA SER A 123 -12.55 26.03 5.15
C SER A 123 -11.98 25.27 3.94
N ARG A 124 -12.83 25.02 2.94
CA ARG A 124 -12.39 24.44 1.66
C ARG A 124 -11.44 25.36 0.90
N GLU A 125 -11.62 26.67 1.02
CA GLU A 125 -10.76 27.68 0.39
C GLU A 125 -9.33 27.57 0.92
N VAL A 126 -9.16 27.50 2.25
CA VAL A 126 -7.85 27.32 2.90
C VAL A 126 -7.22 25.98 2.49
N MET A 127 -8.02 24.93 2.40
CA MET A 127 -7.54 23.64 1.89
C MET A 127 -7.02 23.75 0.44
N HIS A 128 -7.76 24.46 -0.43
CA HIS A 128 -7.33 24.68 -1.81
C HIS A 128 -6.07 25.54 -1.90
N GLU A 129 -5.89 26.54 -1.00
CA GLU A 129 -4.65 27.31 -0.91
C GLU A 129 -3.45 26.43 -0.51
N HIS A 130 -3.64 25.49 0.43
CA HIS A 130 -2.60 24.54 0.76
C HIS A 130 -2.26 23.64 -0.43
N MET A 131 -3.26 23.09 -1.12
CA MET A 131 -3.06 22.28 -2.32
C MET A 131 -2.32 23.06 -3.42
N ALA A 132 -2.75 24.31 -3.67
CA ALA A 132 -2.16 25.16 -4.73
C ALA A 132 -0.71 25.58 -4.44
N SER A 133 -0.24 25.44 -3.20
CA SER A 133 1.15 25.71 -2.83
C SER A 133 2.11 24.56 -3.13
N LEU A 134 1.61 23.40 -3.57
CA LEU A 134 2.40 22.22 -3.85
C LEU A 134 2.64 22.07 -5.36
N SER A 135 3.78 21.47 -5.71
CA SER A 135 4.10 21.06 -7.07
C SER A 135 4.75 19.68 -7.08
N ASN A 136 4.74 19.00 -8.24
CA ASN A 136 5.42 17.72 -8.41
C ASN A 136 6.90 17.81 -8.03
N ALA A 137 7.58 18.87 -8.44
CA ALA A 137 8.99 19.08 -8.15
C ALA A 137 9.27 19.22 -6.64
N MET A 138 8.48 20.05 -5.93
CA MET A 138 8.63 20.22 -4.47
C MET A 138 8.42 18.91 -3.72
N ILE A 139 7.39 18.15 -4.09
CA ILE A 139 7.12 16.87 -3.43
C ILE A 139 8.18 15.82 -3.75
N CYS A 140 8.74 15.82 -4.95
CA CYS A 140 9.89 14.96 -5.25
C CYS A 140 11.12 15.30 -4.38
N GLU A 141 11.36 16.58 -4.06
CA GLU A 141 12.43 16.95 -3.12
C GLU A 141 12.14 16.48 -1.69
N ASP A 142 10.89 16.57 -1.25
CA ASP A 142 10.48 15.99 0.04
C ASP A 142 10.64 14.48 0.08
N ILE A 143 10.27 13.79 -1.02
CA ILE A 143 10.45 12.35 -1.16
C ILE A 143 11.93 11.96 -1.13
N GLN A 144 12.83 12.76 -1.72
CA GLN A 144 14.26 12.49 -1.57
C GLN A 144 14.69 12.47 -0.10
N SER A 145 14.22 13.45 0.69
CA SER A 145 14.51 13.49 2.14
C SER A 145 13.93 12.29 2.90
N LEU A 146 12.77 11.78 2.46
CA LEU A 146 12.18 10.54 3.03
C LEU A 146 12.99 9.30 2.67
N ILE A 147 13.53 9.23 1.44
CA ILE A 147 14.40 8.15 0.98
C ILE A 147 15.69 8.17 1.79
N ASP A 148 16.35 9.33 1.89
CA ASP A 148 17.61 9.49 2.62
C ASP A 148 17.43 9.09 4.10
N PHE A 149 16.34 9.49 4.73
CA PHE A 149 16.01 9.08 6.10
C PHE A 149 15.79 7.57 6.21
N ALA A 150 15.05 6.96 5.27
CA ALA A 150 14.79 5.53 5.30
C ALA A 150 16.08 4.69 5.12
N ASP A 151 17.04 5.18 4.35
CA ASP A 151 18.34 4.52 4.13
C ASP A 151 19.22 4.49 5.41
N GLU A 152 18.97 5.39 6.36
CA GLU A 152 19.64 5.43 7.67
C GLU A 152 18.89 4.63 8.76
N GLU A 153 17.64 4.23 8.51
CA GLU A 153 16.78 3.56 9.48
C GLU A 153 16.97 2.04 9.49
N SER A 154 17.40 1.49 10.62
CA SER A 154 17.65 0.04 10.75
C SER A 154 16.42 -0.85 10.56
N ALA A 155 15.22 -0.33 10.81
CA ALA A 155 13.95 -1.04 10.62
C ALA A 155 13.44 -0.97 9.17
N ALA A 156 13.96 -0.05 8.36
CA ALA A 156 13.64 0.09 6.95
C ALA A 156 14.60 -0.75 6.10
N ARG A 157 14.05 -1.49 5.14
CA ARG A 157 14.86 -2.28 4.22
C ARG A 157 15.40 -1.40 3.10
N ASP A 158 16.71 -1.42 2.93
CA ASP A 158 17.35 -0.76 1.80
C ASP A 158 16.91 -1.35 0.44
N GLY A 159 16.94 -0.52 -0.61
CA GLY A 159 16.63 -0.92 -1.98
C GLY A 159 15.28 -0.45 -2.49
N LYS A 160 14.49 -1.37 -3.02
CA LYS A 160 13.20 -1.04 -3.66
C LYS A 160 12.13 -0.69 -2.64
N MET A 161 11.32 0.33 -2.98
CA MET A 161 10.22 0.81 -2.16
C MET A 161 8.94 1.00 -2.97
N GLY A 162 7.82 1.15 -2.26
CA GLY A 162 6.53 1.48 -2.84
C GLY A 162 6.11 2.91 -2.55
N CYS A 163 5.20 3.43 -3.37
CA CYS A 163 4.54 4.70 -3.15
C CYS A 163 3.05 4.59 -3.40
N VAL A 164 2.23 5.34 -2.68
CA VAL A 164 0.80 5.49 -2.99
C VAL A 164 0.35 6.92 -2.68
N GLY A 165 -0.39 7.50 -3.63
CA GLY A 165 -1.00 8.80 -3.50
C GLY A 165 -2.52 8.76 -3.70
N TYR A 166 -3.22 9.62 -2.98
CA TYR A 166 -4.67 9.73 -3.02
C TYR A 166 -5.09 11.14 -3.41
N CYS A 167 -6.09 11.30 -4.28
CA CYS A 167 -6.62 12.59 -4.66
C CYS A 167 -5.51 13.53 -5.19
N MET A 168 -5.21 14.61 -4.49
CA MET A 168 -4.17 15.57 -4.84
C MET A 168 -2.77 14.99 -4.93
N SER A 169 -2.48 13.92 -4.19
CA SER A 169 -1.16 13.30 -4.20
C SER A 169 -1.02 12.16 -5.22
N GLY A 170 -2.07 11.84 -5.97
CA GLY A 170 -1.98 10.92 -7.10
C GLY A 170 -0.90 11.32 -8.12
N PRO A 171 -0.87 12.57 -8.62
CA PRO A 171 0.19 13.05 -9.50
C PRO A 171 1.57 13.05 -8.85
N PHE A 172 1.66 13.29 -7.54
CA PHE A 172 2.94 13.25 -6.82
C PHE A 172 3.52 11.83 -6.77
N ALA A 173 2.68 10.82 -6.53
CA ALA A 173 3.10 9.42 -6.57
C ALA A 173 3.53 8.98 -7.99
N PHE A 174 2.89 9.53 -9.02
CA PHE A 174 3.26 9.30 -10.41
C PHE A 174 4.60 9.96 -10.76
N ALA A 175 4.77 11.24 -10.44
CA ALA A 175 6.02 11.98 -10.66
C ALA A 175 7.20 11.36 -9.88
N ALA A 176 6.96 10.93 -8.63
CA ALA A 176 7.97 10.26 -7.83
C ALA A 176 8.42 8.93 -8.45
N ALA A 177 7.51 8.15 -9.00
CA ALA A 177 7.85 6.89 -9.68
C ALA A 177 8.77 7.12 -10.89
N ALA A 178 8.60 8.22 -11.61
CA ALA A 178 9.48 8.62 -12.71
C ALA A 178 10.83 9.13 -12.20
N LYS A 179 10.81 10.04 -11.22
CA LYS A 179 12.01 10.67 -10.68
C LYS A 179 12.95 9.71 -9.96
N PHE A 180 12.38 8.72 -9.25
CA PHE A 180 13.10 7.72 -8.44
C PHE A 180 12.87 6.31 -8.99
N SER A 181 12.97 6.14 -10.30
CA SER A 181 12.67 4.88 -10.96
C SER A 181 13.62 3.73 -10.58
N ASP A 182 14.79 4.03 -10.09
CA ASP A 182 15.74 3.09 -9.51
C ASP A 182 15.36 2.64 -8.08
N ARG A 183 14.53 3.40 -7.37
CA ARG A 183 14.10 3.15 -6.01
C ARG A 183 12.61 2.73 -5.92
N ILE A 184 11.71 3.42 -6.61
CA ILE A 184 10.27 3.15 -6.55
C ILE A 184 9.90 2.06 -7.56
N ALA A 185 9.79 0.82 -7.09
CA ALA A 185 9.44 -0.33 -7.92
C ALA A 185 7.93 -0.51 -8.13
N ALA A 186 7.10 0.11 -7.29
CA ALA A 186 5.65 0.03 -7.37
C ALA A 186 5.02 1.34 -6.88
N SER A 187 4.20 1.97 -7.71
CA SER A 187 3.48 3.19 -7.32
C SER A 187 2.01 3.10 -7.70
N ALA A 188 1.15 3.69 -6.86
CA ALA A 188 -0.29 3.73 -7.10
C ALA A 188 -0.87 5.13 -6.93
N SER A 189 -1.88 5.44 -7.73
CA SER A 189 -2.70 6.64 -7.62
C SER A 189 -4.16 6.23 -7.54
N PHE A 190 -4.84 6.59 -6.44
CA PHE A 190 -6.28 6.35 -6.30
C PHE A 190 -7.06 7.67 -6.39
N HIS A 191 -8.08 7.68 -7.26
CA HIS A 191 -8.86 8.88 -7.62
C HIS A 191 -7.95 10.12 -7.74
N GLY A 192 -6.79 9.95 -8.37
CA GLY A 192 -5.79 10.99 -8.52
C GLY A 192 -6.25 12.07 -9.51
N VAL A 193 -6.06 13.33 -9.12
CA VAL A 193 -6.38 14.49 -9.96
C VAL A 193 -5.16 14.88 -10.81
N TYR A 194 -5.38 15.59 -11.90
CA TYR A 194 -4.29 16.15 -12.75
C TYR A 194 -3.23 15.16 -13.22
N LEU A 195 -3.59 13.88 -13.40
CA LEU A 195 -2.67 12.85 -13.88
C LEU A 195 -2.28 13.05 -15.37
N TYR A 196 -3.14 13.71 -16.13
CA TYR A 196 -2.95 14.05 -17.55
C TYR A 196 -3.50 15.44 -17.81
N SER A 197 -2.66 16.35 -18.30
CA SER A 197 -3.03 17.73 -18.62
C SER A 197 -2.02 18.33 -19.62
N ASP A 198 -2.35 19.50 -20.17
CA ASP A 198 -1.47 20.26 -21.09
C ASP A 198 -0.38 21.08 -20.34
N LYS A 199 -0.25 20.92 -19.02
CA LYS A 199 0.80 21.59 -18.26
C LYS A 199 2.17 20.96 -18.51
N GLU A 200 3.20 21.79 -18.51
CA GLU A 200 4.58 21.35 -18.72
C GLU A 200 5.10 20.41 -17.61
N ASP A 201 4.55 20.50 -16.39
CA ASP A 201 4.87 19.66 -15.24
C ASP A 201 3.90 18.48 -15.07
N SER A 202 3.09 18.17 -16.07
CA SER A 202 2.13 17.07 -15.99
C SER A 202 2.85 15.71 -15.89
N PRO A 203 2.55 14.89 -14.87
CA PRO A 203 3.39 13.73 -14.53
C PRO A 203 3.41 12.65 -15.62
N HIS A 204 2.42 12.63 -16.52
CA HIS A 204 2.37 11.66 -17.62
C HIS A 204 3.52 11.85 -18.63
N LEU A 205 4.09 13.06 -18.74
CA LEU A 205 5.18 13.36 -19.67
C LEU A 205 6.44 12.55 -19.36
N ASP A 206 6.64 12.19 -18.09
CA ASP A 206 7.80 11.42 -17.63
C ASP A 206 7.48 9.90 -17.48
N ALA A 207 6.33 9.43 -18.01
CA ALA A 207 5.90 8.04 -17.84
C ALA A 207 6.92 7.01 -18.36
N GLU A 208 7.67 7.31 -19.42
CA GLU A 208 8.69 6.42 -19.98
C GLU A 208 9.93 6.26 -19.08
N MET A 209 10.12 7.17 -18.12
CA MET A 209 11.21 7.09 -17.14
C MET A 209 10.95 6.03 -16.06
N ILE A 210 9.69 5.59 -15.89
CA ILE A 210 9.28 4.65 -14.87
C ILE A 210 9.67 3.23 -15.27
N THR A 211 10.48 2.59 -14.45
CA THR A 211 10.89 1.19 -14.63
C THR A 211 10.06 0.22 -13.79
N GLY A 212 9.36 0.73 -12.79
CA GLY A 212 8.48 -0.02 -11.89
C GLY A 212 7.06 -0.20 -12.44
N GLU A 213 6.19 -0.78 -11.61
CA GLU A 213 4.76 -0.92 -11.92
C GLU A 213 3.98 0.31 -11.44
N MET A 214 3.05 0.80 -12.28
CA MET A 214 2.16 1.91 -11.96
C MET A 214 0.70 1.48 -12.00
N TYR A 215 -0.05 1.76 -10.92
CA TYR A 215 -1.47 1.44 -10.83
C TYR A 215 -2.31 2.71 -10.66
N PHE A 216 -3.40 2.82 -11.43
CA PHE A 216 -4.36 3.91 -11.36
C PHE A 216 -5.75 3.37 -11.04
N GLY A 217 -6.24 3.62 -9.81
CA GLY A 217 -7.60 3.30 -9.39
C GLY A 217 -8.53 4.50 -9.56
N CYS A 218 -9.46 4.42 -10.49
CA CYS A 218 -10.33 5.52 -10.88
C CYS A 218 -11.76 5.30 -10.39
N ALA A 219 -12.36 6.30 -9.74
CA ALA A 219 -13.78 6.26 -9.40
C ALA A 219 -14.63 6.41 -10.68
N GLU A 220 -15.78 5.72 -10.73
CA GLU A 220 -16.66 5.78 -11.91
C GLU A 220 -17.21 7.17 -12.14
N THR A 221 -17.62 7.85 -11.06
CA THR A 221 -18.12 9.23 -11.10
C THR A 221 -17.19 10.14 -10.29
N ASP A 222 -16.41 10.96 -10.98
CA ASP A 222 -15.43 11.82 -10.32
C ASP A 222 -15.34 13.20 -11.04
N GLU A 223 -15.80 14.24 -10.37
CA GLU A 223 -15.73 15.60 -10.89
C GLU A 223 -14.32 16.20 -10.86
N TYR A 224 -13.44 15.69 -9.95
CA TYR A 224 -12.06 16.18 -9.79
C TYR A 224 -11.07 15.39 -10.69
N ALA A 225 -11.41 14.15 -11.01
CA ALA A 225 -10.66 13.29 -11.91
C ALA A 225 -11.59 12.77 -13.04
N PRO A 226 -12.08 13.66 -13.93
CA PRO A 226 -13.11 13.32 -14.88
C PRO A 226 -12.64 12.26 -15.89
N LYS A 227 -13.59 11.46 -16.36
CA LYS A 227 -13.33 10.36 -17.33
C LYS A 227 -12.47 10.81 -18.51
N LYS A 228 -12.68 12.02 -19.04
CA LYS A 228 -11.89 12.58 -20.16
C LYS A 228 -10.38 12.64 -19.82
N MET A 229 -10.02 13.00 -18.59
CA MET A 229 -8.62 13.03 -18.14
C MET A 229 -8.03 11.62 -18.10
N VAL A 230 -8.79 10.65 -17.56
CA VAL A 230 -8.35 9.26 -17.44
C VAL A 230 -8.24 8.60 -18.83
N ASP A 231 -9.21 8.85 -19.73
CA ASP A 231 -9.15 8.36 -21.12
C ASP A 231 -7.94 8.95 -21.87
N GLY A 232 -7.61 10.24 -21.63
CA GLY A 232 -6.41 10.86 -22.17
C GLY A 232 -5.13 10.21 -21.67
N LEU A 233 -5.05 9.96 -20.35
CA LEU A 233 -3.95 9.24 -19.74
C LEU A 233 -3.80 7.83 -20.33
N GLU A 234 -4.90 7.06 -20.40
CA GLU A 234 -4.88 5.70 -20.94
C GLU A 234 -4.39 5.67 -22.41
N ASN A 235 -4.87 6.61 -23.22
CA ASN A 235 -4.44 6.71 -24.62
C ASN A 235 -2.95 7.05 -24.74
N TYR A 236 -2.45 7.94 -23.88
CA TYR A 236 -1.03 8.30 -23.84
C TYR A 236 -0.17 7.09 -23.43
N LEU A 237 -0.54 6.42 -22.33
CA LEU A 237 0.23 5.30 -21.77
C LEU A 237 0.29 4.09 -22.70
N ARG A 238 -0.71 3.87 -23.58
CA ARG A 238 -0.65 2.82 -24.62
C ARG A 238 0.52 3.01 -25.59
N GLY A 239 1.03 4.23 -25.73
CA GLY A 239 2.19 4.55 -26.56
C GLY A 239 3.53 4.40 -25.86
N THR A 240 3.55 4.06 -24.56
CA THR A 240 4.74 3.92 -23.72
C THR A 240 5.03 2.45 -23.37
N ASN A 241 6.23 2.17 -22.87
CA ASN A 241 6.60 0.86 -22.34
C ASN A 241 6.28 0.70 -20.84
N LEU A 242 5.62 1.67 -20.20
CA LEU A 242 5.28 1.62 -18.79
C LEU A 242 4.38 0.42 -18.46
N ASN A 243 4.81 -0.42 -17.53
CA ASN A 243 3.95 -1.44 -16.93
C ASN A 243 2.88 -0.77 -16.07
N SER A 244 1.76 -0.42 -16.69
CA SER A 244 0.68 0.30 -16.02
C SER A 244 -0.66 -0.41 -16.11
N ARG A 245 -1.51 -0.15 -15.11
CA ARG A 245 -2.89 -0.61 -15.08
C ARG A 245 -3.81 0.53 -14.66
N ILE A 246 -4.81 0.83 -15.49
CA ILE A 246 -5.94 1.67 -15.12
C ILE A 246 -7.12 0.76 -14.81
N GLU A 247 -7.71 0.90 -13.63
CA GLU A 247 -8.88 0.13 -13.20
C GLU A 247 -9.98 1.07 -12.72
N TRP A 248 -11.16 0.94 -13.31
CA TRP A 248 -12.36 1.65 -12.90
C TRP A 248 -13.06 0.89 -11.77
N TYR A 249 -13.50 1.65 -10.78
CA TYR A 249 -14.24 1.15 -9.63
C TYR A 249 -15.72 1.50 -9.80
N PRO A 250 -16.58 0.52 -10.16
CA PRO A 250 -18.00 0.77 -10.38
C PRO A 250 -18.72 1.29 -9.13
N ASP A 251 -19.75 2.09 -9.33
CA ASP A 251 -20.61 2.64 -8.27
C ASP A 251 -19.84 3.47 -7.23
N THR A 252 -18.74 4.13 -7.63
CA THR A 252 -17.91 4.93 -6.72
C THR A 252 -17.80 6.38 -7.13
N GLU A 253 -17.61 7.23 -6.12
CA GLU A 253 -17.28 8.65 -6.26
C GLU A 253 -15.88 8.95 -5.73
N HIS A 254 -15.42 10.19 -5.98
CA HIS A 254 -14.13 10.69 -5.47
C HIS A 254 -14.00 10.48 -3.95
N GLY A 255 -12.92 9.82 -3.52
CA GLY A 255 -12.66 9.54 -2.10
C GLY A 255 -13.30 8.25 -1.58
N PHE A 256 -13.77 7.36 -2.44
CA PHE A 256 -14.45 6.09 -2.11
C PHE A 256 -13.67 5.16 -1.17
N VAL A 257 -12.36 5.33 -1.05
CA VAL A 257 -11.49 4.49 -0.22
C VAL A 257 -11.52 4.86 1.27
N PHE A 258 -12.01 6.07 1.61
CA PHE A 258 -11.91 6.63 2.95
C PHE A 258 -13.16 6.36 3.79
N PRO A 259 -13.09 5.56 4.88
CA PRO A 259 -14.26 5.21 5.69
C PRO A 259 -15.01 6.40 6.31
N LYS A 260 -14.29 7.51 6.60
CA LYS A 260 -14.88 8.71 7.20
C LYS A 260 -15.48 9.69 6.19
N ARG A 261 -15.61 9.29 4.90
CA ARG A 261 -16.23 10.10 3.84
C ARG A 261 -17.75 9.94 3.71
N GLY A 262 -18.39 9.31 4.70
CA GLY A 262 -19.85 9.12 4.71
C GLY A 262 -20.33 8.34 3.50
N ASP A 263 -21.34 8.88 2.79
CA ASP A 263 -21.98 8.21 1.65
C ASP A 263 -21.04 7.94 0.46
N LYS A 264 -19.90 8.63 0.40
CA LYS A 264 -18.88 8.39 -0.65
C LYS A 264 -18.05 7.14 -0.40
N TYR A 265 -17.99 6.65 0.84
CA TYR A 265 -17.27 5.43 1.15
C TYR A 265 -17.94 4.20 0.56
N HIS A 266 -17.25 3.51 -0.33
CA HIS A 266 -17.75 2.29 -0.92
C HIS A 266 -16.92 1.09 -0.44
N LYS A 267 -17.39 0.41 0.61
CA LYS A 267 -16.64 -0.63 1.32
C LYS A 267 -16.05 -1.70 0.39
N LYS A 268 -16.85 -2.24 -0.56
CA LYS A 268 -16.39 -3.29 -1.49
C LYS A 268 -15.22 -2.81 -2.34
N SER A 269 -15.30 -1.59 -2.86
CA SER A 269 -14.25 -0.98 -3.67
C SER A 269 -13.03 -0.58 -2.84
N ALA A 270 -13.25 -0.11 -1.61
CA ALA A 270 -12.16 0.18 -0.67
C ALA A 270 -11.38 -1.09 -0.28
N GLU A 271 -12.04 -2.24 -0.06
CA GLU A 271 -11.33 -3.50 0.17
C GLU A 271 -10.59 -3.99 -1.09
N ARG A 272 -11.20 -3.84 -2.28
CA ARG A 272 -10.52 -4.16 -3.55
C ARG A 272 -9.28 -3.29 -3.79
N HIS A 273 -9.32 -2.01 -3.41
CA HIS A 273 -8.14 -1.13 -3.46
C HIS A 273 -6.99 -1.71 -2.61
N TRP A 274 -7.26 -2.20 -1.39
CA TRP A 274 -6.26 -2.85 -0.54
C TRP A 274 -5.72 -4.14 -1.17
N GLU A 275 -6.59 -4.97 -1.73
CA GLU A 275 -6.17 -6.19 -2.45
C GLU A 275 -5.19 -5.87 -3.58
N ARG A 276 -5.46 -4.80 -4.36
CA ARG A 276 -4.58 -4.34 -5.44
C ARG A 276 -3.24 -3.85 -4.94
N LEU A 277 -3.22 -3.01 -3.91
CA LEU A 277 -1.99 -2.52 -3.28
C LEU A 277 -1.13 -3.67 -2.76
N PHE A 278 -1.69 -4.54 -1.93
CA PHE A 278 -0.94 -5.65 -1.37
C PHE A 278 -0.45 -6.65 -2.43
N ALA A 279 -1.26 -6.91 -3.46
CA ALA A 279 -0.82 -7.78 -4.55
C ALA A 279 0.34 -7.17 -5.35
N MET A 280 0.30 -5.86 -5.62
CA MET A 280 1.36 -5.14 -6.32
C MET A 280 2.64 -5.10 -5.46
N TYR A 281 2.55 -4.67 -4.21
CA TYR A 281 3.73 -4.56 -3.34
C TYR A 281 4.40 -5.91 -3.09
N ARG A 282 3.63 -6.99 -2.84
CA ARG A 282 4.22 -8.34 -2.65
C ARG A 282 5.00 -8.88 -3.83
N ARG A 283 4.72 -8.44 -5.07
CA ARG A 283 5.49 -8.92 -6.24
C ARG A 283 6.63 -7.99 -6.63
N CYS A 284 6.60 -6.73 -6.17
CA CYS A 284 7.59 -5.73 -6.56
C CYS A 284 8.63 -5.44 -5.47
N LEU A 285 8.29 -5.68 -4.19
CA LEU A 285 9.09 -5.40 -3.01
C LEU A 285 9.44 -6.69 -2.26
#